data_6ba4bf8537e1110c3f98faa02661d423
#
_entry.id   6ba4bf8537e1110c3f98faa02661d423
#
_cell.length_a   1.000
_cell.length_b   1.000
_cell.length_c   1.000
_cell.angle_alpha   90.00
_cell.angle_beta   90.00
_cell.angle_gamma   90.00
#
_symmetry.space_group_name_H-M   'P 1'
#
loop_
_entity.id
_entity.type
_entity.pdbx_description
1 polymer ?
#
loop_
_entity_poly.entity_id
_entity_poly.type
_entity_poly.pdbx_seq_one_letter_code
_entity_poly.pdbx_strand_id
1 'polypeptide(L)'
;RAGSGHGQHVDISAQQASAQATQSMILAHPNGDTMLKRESGGIRFGDIFIQLLWPCADGHVSITFLFGSALGVPTGRLMEVVCEEGYCDEATRDRNWISYGEELLTGVEPVEEYDRIKACVGAFCMAHTKAELLELATTHNLLIAPVNMIDDVVGLDQFVERGFWDDVEGDRFPGPMIKASATPLPRLPAAPALGADTLRVLSEPCRTPSAPDPVTPAPTDRPLEGVKILDFMWVMAGPAGTRVLADMGATVVRIESNARIDTARTLQPFKDNTNSLESSALFSNMNAGKLGVTINPTTPEGMAVIEDLIRWADVVTESYSPKAMANFGLDYESVRKINPSVIM
;
A
#
# COMPACT_ATOMS: atom_id res chain seq x y z
N ARG A 1 5.11 18.70 22.31
CA ARG A 1 5.83 19.30 23.43
C ARG A 1 7.01 20.17 22.99
N ALA A 2 7.75 19.74 21.96
CA ALA A 2 8.93 20.47 21.49
C ALA A 2 8.63 21.92 21.08
N GLY A 3 7.49 22.17 20.45
CA GLY A 3 7.12 23.52 20.01
C GLY A 3 6.43 24.37 21.08
N SER A 4 5.58 23.79 21.93
CA SER A 4 4.75 24.53 22.88
C SER A 4 5.19 24.44 24.34
N GLY A 5 6.06 23.51 24.69
CA GLY A 5 6.40 23.18 26.10
C GLY A 5 5.30 22.42 26.86
N HIS A 6 4.07 22.41 26.36
CA HIS A 6 2.95 21.72 27.02
C HIS A 6 2.94 20.22 26.74
N GLY A 7 2.66 19.43 27.79
CA GLY A 7 2.30 18.03 27.65
C GLY A 7 0.82 17.86 27.30
N GLN A 8 0.46 16.68 26.79
CA GLN A 8 -0.95 16.34 26.51
C GLN A 8 -1.22 14.88 26.84
N HIS A 9 -2.46 14.56 27.13
CA HIS A 9 -2.97 13.20 27.19
C HIS A 9 -3.38 12.79 25.76
N VAL A 10 -2.87 11.64 25.30
CA VAL A 10 -3.24 11.05 24.01
C VAL A 10 -4.08 9.80 24.30
N ASP A 11 -5.35 9.83 23.88
CA ASP A 11 -6.25 8.68 23.94
C ASP A 11 -6.29 7.97 22.58
N ILE A 12 -6.06 6.66 22.57
CA ILE A 12 -6.05 5.83 21.38
C ILE A 12 -7.08 4.73 21.53
N SER A 13 -8.16 4.81 20.75
CA SER A 13 -9.20 3.79 20.72
C SER A 13 -8.75 2.60 19.86
N ALA A 14 -8.66 1.42 20.47
CA ALA A 14 -8.38 0.17 19.73
C ALA A 14 -9.44 -0.12 18.66
N GLN A 15 -10.71 0.20 18.92
CA GLN A 15 -11.79 0.03 17.94
C GLN A 15 -11.59 0.94 16.72
N GLN A 16 -11.24 2.21 16.92
CA GLN A 16 -10.99 3.14 15.81
C GLN A 16 -9.75 2.74 15.02
N ALA A 17 -8.68 2.34 15.70
CA ALA A 17 -7.46 1.85 15.03
C ALA A 17 -7.75 0.60 14.19
N SER A 18 -8.51 -0.37 14.74
CA SER A 18 -8.90 -1.58 14.01
C SER A 18 -9.84 -1.30 12.83
N ALA A 19 -10.69 -0.27 12.93
CA ALA A 19 -11.59 0.12 11.84
C ALA A 19 -10.81 0.59 10.59
N GLN A 20 -9.60 1.11 10.73
CA GLN A 20 -8.75 1.46 9.58
C GLN A 20 -8.40 0.23 8.72
N ALA A 21 -8.34 -0.98 9.32
CA ALA A 21 -8.10 -2.21 8.57
C ALA A 21 -9.26 -2.61 7.64
N THR A 22 -10.45 -2.06 7.85
CA THR A 22 -11.60 -2.23 6.94
C THR A 22 -11.48 -1.36 5.70
N GLN A 23 -10.47 -0.50 5.66
CA GLN A 23 -10.24 0.49 4.61
C GLN A 23 -11.50 1.35 4.40
N SER A 24 -12.04 1.35 3.18
CA SER A 24 -13.24 2.15 2.87
C SER A 24 -14.55 1.34 2.92
N MET A 25 -14.48 0.06 3.25
CA MET A 25 -15.67 -0.80 3.27
C MET A 25 -16.67 -0.40 4.36
N ILE A 26 -16.21 0.22 5.44
CA ILE A 26 -17.08 0.83 6.46
C ILE A 26 -17.98 1.96 5.89
N LEU A 27 -17.60 2.53 4.75
CA LEU A 27 -18.35 3.59 4.06
C LEU A 27 -19.42 3.05 3.12
N ALA A 28 -19.55 1.72 2.93
CA ALA A 28 -20.53 1.14 2.01
C ALA A 28 -21.96 1.60 2.36
N HIS A 29 -22.40 1.40 3.59
CA HIS A 29 -23.75 1.79 4.01
C HIS A 29 -24.07 3.29 3.85
N PRO A 30 -23.25 4.24 4.35
CA PRO A 30 -23.54 5.66 4.16
C PRO A 30 -23.46 6.11 2.69
N ASN A 31 -22.85 5.34 1.81
CA ASN A 31 -22.81 5.59 0.37
C ASN A 31 -23.93 4.85 -0.41
N GLY A 32 -24.90 4.25 0.28
CA GLY A 32 -26.04 3.59 -0.35
C GLY A 32 -25.74 2.18 -0.88
N ASP A 33 -24.57 1.64 -0.54
CA ASP A 33 -24.17 0.29 -0.93
C ASP A 33 -24.51 -0.75 0.15
N THR A 34 -24.44 -2.02 -0.21
CA THR A 34 -24.70 -3.14 0.70
C THR A 34 -23.56 -3.27 1.70
N MET A 35 -23.92 -3.55 2.97
CA MET A 35 -22.92 -3.86 4.00
C MET A 35 -22.12 -5.10 3.61
N LEU A 36 -20.82 -4.91 3.52
CA LEU A 36 -19.89 -5.98 3.18
C LEU A 36 -19.61 -6.88 4.38
N LYS A 37 -19.45 -8.17 4.12
CA LYS A 37 -19.04 -9.17 5.11
C LYS A 37 -17.61 -9.60 4.82
N ARG A 38 -16.88 -9.95 5.88
CA ARG A 38 -15.57 -10.56 5.74
C ARG A 38 -15.72 -11.97 5.16
N GLU A 39 -15.07 -12.21 4.03
CA GLU A 39 -14.88 -13.54 3.44
C GLU A 39 -13.45 -14.01 3.64
N SER A 40 -13.25 -15.32 3.81
CA SER A 40 -11.91 -15.91 3.91
C SER A 40 -11.45 -16.37 2.54
N GLY A 41 -10.24 -16.00 2.16
CA GLY A 41 -9.60 -16.48 0.93
C GLY A 41 -10.09 -15.85 -0.37
N GLY A 42 -10.95 -14.83 -0.31
CA GLY A 42 -11.48 -14.20 -1.52
C GLY A 42 -12.39 -13.01 -1.28
N ILE A 43 -13.09 -12.63 -2.33
CA ILE A 43 -14.06 -11.52 -2.34
C ILE A 43 -15.39 -12.07 -2.86
N ARG A 44 -16.52 -11.65 -2.26
CA ARG A 44 -17.85 -12.05 -2.70
C ARG A 44 -18.63 -10.88 -3.26
N PHE A 45 -19.21 -11.09 -4.44
CA PHE A 45 -20.15 -10.19 -5.09
C PHE A 45 -21.47 -10.96 -5.31
N GLY A 46 -22.50 -10.71 -4.49
CA GLY A 46 -23.72 -11.52 -4.51
C GLY A 46 -23.41 -13.00 -4.25
N ASP A 47 -23.76 -13.85 -5.20
CA ASP A 47 -23.49 -15.30 -5.12
C ASP A 47 -22.12 -15.69 -5.71
N ILE A 48 -21.42 -14.77 -6.37
CA ILE A 48 -20.14 -15.03 -7.01
C ILE A 48 -19.01 -14.87 -6.00
N PHE A 49 -18.21 -15.93 -5.82
CA PHE A 49 -17.01 -15.93 -5.00
C PHE A 49 -15.76 -15.89 -5.86
N ILE A 50 -15.05 -14.76 -5.81
CA ILE A 50 -13.75 -14.58 -6.46
C ILE A 50 -12.67 -15.05 -5.49
N GLN A 51 -12.04 -16.16 -5.83
CA GLN A 51 -10.98 -16.77 -5.04
C GLN A 51 -9.67 -16.02 -5.22
N LEU A 52 -9.02 -15.66 -4.12
CA LEU A 52 -7.70 -15.02 -4.11
C LEU A 52 -6.62 -15.90 -3.49
N LEU A 53 -7.01 -16.85 -2.64
CA LEU A 53 -6.09 -17.79 -1.99
C LEU A 53 -6.22 -19.17 -2.65
N TRP A 54 -5.13 -19.70 -3.15
CA TRP A 54 -5.07 -20.93 -3.93
C TRP A 54 -4.12 -21.93 -3.31
N PRO A 55 -4.52 -23.20 -3.13
CA PRO A 55 -3.59 -24.25 -2.75
C PRO A 55 -2.58 -24.51 -3.88
N CYS A 56 -1.36 -24.85 -3.53
CA CYS A 56 -0.30 -25.27 -4.45
C CYS A 56 0.42 -26.50 -3.89
N ALA A 57 1.40 -27.03 -4.60
CA ALA A 57 2.03 -28.29 -4.27
C ALA A 57 2.63 -28.36 -2.84
N ASP A 58 3.12 -27.22 -2.31
CA ASP A 58 3.80 -27.12 -1.01
C ASP A 58 3.19 -26.09 -0.07
N GLY A 59 1.94 -25.66 -0.31
CA GLY A 59 1.26 -24.70 0.56
C GLY A 59 0.18 -23.92 -0.14
N HIS A 60 0.29 -22.58 -0.13
CA HIS A 60 -0.69 -21.68 -0.75
C HIS A 60 -0.01 -20.51 -1.43
N VAL A 61 -0.66 -19.99 -2.46
CA VAL A 61 -0.32 -18.73 -3.12
C VAL A 61 -1.54 -17.81 -3.12
N SER A 62 -1.29 -16.51 -3.10
CA SER A 62 -2.29 -15.48 -3.39
C SER A 62 -2.19 -15.11 -4.86
N ILE A 63 -3.32 -15.16 -5.58
CA ILE A 63 -3.41 -14.71 -6.97
C ILE A 63 -4.45 -13.60 -7.03
N THR A 64 -4.07 -12.46 -7.61
CA THR A 64 -5.03 -11.39 -7.91
C THR A 64 -5.77 -11.74 -9.21
N PHE A 65 -6.67 -12.74 -9.11
CA PHE A 65 -7.51 -13.19 -10.22
C PHE A 65 -8.75 -12.29 -10.31
N LEU A 66 -8.52 -11.07 -10.76
CA LEU A 66 -9.52 -10.01 -10.86
C LEU A 66 -9.59 -9.46 -12.28
N PHE A 67 -10.64 -8.72 -12.56
CA PHE A 67 -11.02 -8.26 -13.91
C PHE A 67 -11.04 -6.73 -13.98
N GLY A 68 -11.47 -6.20 -15.12
CA GLY A 68 -11.56 -4.77 -15.34
C GLY A 68 -10.30 -4.17 -15.94
N SER A 69 -10.35 -2.87 -16.22
CA SER A 69 -9.29 -2.15 -16.95
C SER A 69 -7.92 -2.19 -16.27
N ALA A 70 -7.89 -2.32 -14.96
CA ALA A 70 -6.64 -2.34 -14.16
C ALA A 70 -6.05 -3.75 -14.01
N LEU A 71 -6.90 -4.77 -13.86
CA LEU A 71 -6.49 -6.12 -13.45
C LEU A 71 -6.76 -7.20 -14.52
N GLY A 72 -7.58 -6.90 -15.52
CA GLY A 72 -7.86 -7.84 -16.60
C GLY A 72 -6.64 -8.18 -17.45
N VAL A 73 -5.74 -7.23 -17.69
CA VAL A 73 -4.49 -7.48 -18.44
C VAL A 73 -3.55 -8.45 -17.69
N PRO A 74 -3.24 -8.27 -16.39
CA PRO A 74 -2.53 -9.29 -15.61
C PRO A 74 -3.22 -10.66 -15.58
N THR A 75 -4.55 -10.70 -15.48
CA THR A 75 -5.32 -11.94 -15.52
C THR A 75 -5.20 -12.62 -16.89
N GLY A 76 -5.22 -11.86 -18.00
CA GLY A 76 -4.98 -12.40 -19.34
C GLY A 76 -3.62 -13.09 -19.44
N ARG A 77 -2.54 -12.44 -18.96
CA ARG A 77 -1.21 -13.06 -18.95
C ARG A 77 -1.14 -14.35 -18.11
N LEU A 78 -1.85 -14.38 -16.97
CA LEU A 78 -1.98 -15.62 -16.22
C LEU A 78 -2.63 -16.72 -17.04
N MET A 79 -3.70 -16.42 -17.75
CA MET A 79 -4.42 -17.40 -18.57
C MET A 79 -3.62 -17.84 -19.80
N GLU A 80 -2.74 -16.97 -20.33
CA GLU A 80 -1.74 -17.37 -21.34
C GLU A 80 -0.85 -18.49 -20.82
N VAL A 81 -0.23 -18.31 -19.65
CA VAL A 81 0.65 -19.31 -19.02
C VAL A 81 -0.12 -20.59 -18.67
N VAL A 82 -1.31 -20.47 -18.07
CA VAL A 82 -2.17 -21.62 -17.72
C VAL A 82 -2.55 -22.45 -18.97
N CYS A 83 -2.78 -21.79 -20.11
CA CYS A 83 -3.08 -22.45 -21.37
C CYS A 83 -1.83 -23.06 -22.02
N GLU A 84 -0.70 -22.36 -22.03
CA GLU A 84 0.57 -22.86 -22.55
C GLU A 84 1.02 -24.16 -21.87
N GLU A 85 0.75 -24.28 -20.58
CA GLU A 85 1.01 -25.50 -19.82
C GLU A 85 -0.10 -26.56 -19.93
N GLY A 86 -1.13 -26.32 -20.73
CA GLY A 86 -2.17 -27.29 -21.05
C GLY A 86 -3.31 -27.45 -20.05
N TYR A 87 -3.47 -26.50 -19.09
CA TYR A 87 -4.55 -26.55 -18.11
C TYR A 87 -5.87 -25.93 -18.58
N CYS A 88 -5.84 -25.14 -19.64
CA CYS A 88 -7.06 -24.63 -20.28
C CYS A 88 -6.91 -24.61 -21.81
N ASP A 89 -8.04 -24.40 -22.51
CA ASP A 89 -8.09 -24.27 -23.96
C ASP A 89 -7.86 -22.83 -24.44
N GLU A 90 -7.58 -22.69 -25.74
CA GLU A 90 -7.36 -21.37 -26.37
C GLU A 90 -8.58 -20.45 -26.24
N ALA A 91 -9.80 -21.02 -26.30
CA ALA A 91 -11.02 -20.22 -26.17
C ALA A 91 -11.13 -19.58 -24.77
N THR A 92 -10.64 -20.26 -23.74
CA THR A 92 -10.55 -19.71 -22.39
C THR A 92 -9.45 -18.65 -22.28
N ARG A 93 -8.26 -18.91 -22.87
CA ARG A 93 -7.15 -17.95 -22.89
C ARG A 93 -7.56 -16.61 -23.54
N ASP A 94 -8.22 -16.68 -24.69
CA ASP A 94 -8.50 -15.54 -25.56
C ASP A 94 -9.74 -14.72 -25.14
N ARG A 95 -10.32 -14.99 -23.98
CA ARG A 95 -11.42 -14.21 -23.41
C ARG A 95 -11.03 -12.76 -23.14
N ASN A 96 -11.98 -11.87 -23.19
CA ASN A 96 -11.76 -10.48 -22.80
C ASN A 96 -11.78 -10.32 -21.28
N TRP A 97 -10.64 -10.50 -20.65
CA TRP A 97 -10.51 -10.42 -19.19
C TRP A 97 -10.78 -9.01 -18.62
N ILE A 98 -10.85 -7.98 -19.46
CA ILE A 98 -11.21 -6.63 -19.03
C ILE A 98 -12.73 -6.54 -18.80
N SER A 99 -13.56 -7.03 -19.73
CA SER A 99 -15.03 -7.02 -19.61
C SER A 99 -15.57 -8.20 -18.81
N TYR A 100 -14.78 -9.25 -18.62
CA TYR A 100 -15.22 -10.53 -18.03
C TYR A 100 -15.95 -10.37 -16.68
N GLY A 101 -15.48 -9.46 -15.82
CA GLY A 101 -16.12 -9.21 -14.52
C GLY A 101 -17.52 -8.61 -14.64
N GLU A 102 -17.75 -7.73 -15.60
CA GLU A 102 -19.07 -7.16 -15.89
C GLU A 102 -20.00 -8.23 -16.49
N GLU A 103 -19.52 -9.03 -17.41
CA GLU A 103 -20.26 -10.14 -18.03
C GLU A 103 -20.70 -11.17 -16.97
N LEU A 104 -19.82 -11.49 -16.02
CA LEU A 104 -20.11 -12.38 -14.92
C LEU A 104 -21.15 -11.79 -13.94
N LEU A 105 -21.00 -10.50 -13.58
CA LEU A 105 -21.93 -9.83 -12.66
C LEU A 105 -23.31 -9.58 -13.25
N THR A 106 -23.42 -9.41 -14.57
CA THR A 106 -24.68 -9.22 -15.29
C THR A 106 -25.33 -10.54 -15.72
N GLY A 107 -24.66 -11.68 -15.52
CA GLY A 107 -25.14 -13.01 -15.89
C GLY A 107 -25.03 -13.30 -17.40
N VAL A 108 -24.31 -12.50 -18.16
CA VAL A 108 -23.93 -12.79 -19.56
C VAL A 108 -22.99 -13.98 -19.59
N GLU A 109 -22.02 -14.01 -18.70
CA GLU A 109 -21.17 -15.17 -18.47
C GLU A 109 -21.76 -16.05 -17.35
N PRO A 110 -21.98 -17.37 -17.59
CA PRO A 110 -22.47 -18.28 -16.57
C PRO A 110 -21.48 -18.49 -15.42
N VAL A 111 -21.98 -18.58 -14.18
CA VAL A 111 -21.16 -18.83 -12.99
C VAL A 111 -20.47 -20.19 -13.06
N GLU A 112 -21.11 -21.18 -13.69
CA GLU A 112 -20.57 -22.52 -13.90
C GLU A 112 -19.32 -22.51 -14.79
N GLU A 113 -19.29 -21.61 -15.77
CA GLU A 113 -18.11 -21.44 -16.63
C GLU A 113 -16.96 -20.76 -15.87
N TYR A 114 -17.28 -19.79 -15.04
CA TYR A 114 -16.29 -19.20 -14.13
C TYR A 114 -15.73 -20.25 -13.14
N ASP A 115 -16.58 -21.13 -12.62
CA ASP A 115 -16.14 -22.23 -11.75
C ASP A 115 -15.21 -23.20 -12.49
N ARG A 116 -15.49 -23.50 -13.77
CA ARG A 116 -14.60 -24.30 -14.62
C ARG A 116 -13.23 -23.62 -14.81
N ILE A 117 -13.22 -22.33 -15.06
CA ILE A 117 -11.96 -21.56 -15.20
C ILE A 117 -11.18 -21.55 -13.90
N LYS A 118 -11.84 -21.37 -12.76
CA LYS A 118 -11.20 -21.51 -11.45
C LYS A 118 -10.56 -22.89 -11.26
N ALA A 119 -11.23 -23.95 -11.71
CA ALA A 119 -10.67 -25.29 -11.62
C ALA A 119 -9.40 -25.45 -12.47
N CYS A 120 -9.32 -24.82 -13.66
CA CYS A 120 -8.10 -24.80 -14.48
C CYS A 120 -6.94 -24.11 -13.75
N VAL A 121 -7.17 -22.92 -13.20
CA VAL A 121 -6.16 -22.19 -12.41
C VAL A 121 -5.77 -22.98 -11.16
N GLY A 122 -6.72 -23.62 -10.49
CA GLY A 122 -6.45 -24.48 -9.32
C GLY A 122 -5.58 -25.69 -9.65
N ALA A 123 -5.85 -26.36 -10.79
CA ALA A 123 -5.05 -27.49 -11.26
C ALA A 123 -3.59 -27.06 -11.61
N PHE A 124 -3.46 -25.92 -12.28
CA PHE A 124 -2.16 -25.31 -12.56
C PHE A 124 -1.39 -25.02 -11.25
N CYS A 125 -2.03 -24.37 -10.27
CA CYS A 125 -1.38 -24.10 -8.99
C CYS A 125 -0.95 -25.37 -8.26
N MET A 126 -1.77 -26.40 -8.24
CA MET A 126 -1.47 -27.67 -7.57
C MET A 126 -0.32 -28.44 -8.21
N ALA A 127 0.02 -28.18 -9.46
CA ALA A 127 1.15 -28.80 -10.15
C ALA A 127 2.50 -28.12 -9.83
N HIS A 128 2.47 -26.95 -9.19
CA HIS A 128 3.66 -26.13 -8.93
C HIS A 128 3.87 -25.86 -7.44
N THR A 129 5.12 -25.68 -7.05
CA THR A 129 5.52 -25.17 -5.73
C THR A 129 5.38 -23.65 -5.64
N LYS A 130 5.40 -23.12 -4.42
CA LYS A 130 5.43 -21.65 -4.17
C LYS A 130 6.59 -20.97 -4.91
N ALA A 131 7.76 -21.62 -4.95
CA ALA A 131 8.96 -21.09 -5.59
C ALA A 131 8.80 -21.02 -7.12
N GLU A 132 8.30 -22.07 -7.74
CA GLU A 132 8.05 -22.13 -9.19
C GLU A 132 6.99 -21.10 -9.60
N LEU A 133 5.90 -20.96 -8.84
CA LEU A 133 4.87 -19.96 -9.09
C LEU A 133 5.39 -18.52 -8.94
N LEU A 134 6.31 -18.27 -8.02
CA LEU A 134 6.98 -16.97 -7.88
C LEU A 134 7.91 -16.68 -9.05
N GLU A 135 8.63 -17.68 -9.56
CA GLU A 135 9.48 -17.53 -10.73
C GLU A 135 8.65 -17.21 -11.99
N LEU A 136 7.56 -17.96 -12.21
CA LEU A 136 6.60 -17.66 -13.28
C LEU A 136 6.01 -16.25 -13.14
N ALA A 137 5.65 -15.86 -11.92
CA ALA A 137 5.12 -14.53 -11.65
C ALA A 137 6.11 -13.42 -12.03
N THR A 138 7.38 -13.60 -11.71
CA THR A 138 8.44 -12.65 -12.03
C THR A 138 8.73 -12.59 -13.53
N THR A 139 8.79 -13.74 -14.18
CA THR A 139 9.10 -13.87 -15.61
C THR A 139 7.99 -13.31 -16.50
N HIS A 140 6.74 -13.60 -16.18
CA HIS A 140 5.57 -13.23 -16.98
C HIS A 140 4.79 -12.01 -16.44
N ASN A 141 5.29 -11.33 -15.41
CA ASN A 141 4.61 -10.22 -14.74
C ASN A 141 3.18 -10.60 -14.28
N LEU A 142 3.05 -11.75 -13.61
CA LEU A 142 1.79 -12.21 -13.02
C LEU A 142 1.63 -11.64 -11.60
N LEU A 143 0.38 -11.52 -11.18
CA LEU A 143 0.04 -11.09 -9.82
C LEU A 143 -0.13 -12.30 -8.90
N ILE A 144 0.93 -13.07 -8.74
CA ILE A 144 1.01 -14.23 -7.84
C ILE A 144 2.05 -13.95 -6.76
N ALA A 145 1.71 -14.24 -5.52
CA ALA A 145 2.62 -14.15 -4.40
C ALA A 145 2.49 -15.39 -3.49
N PRO A 146 3.59 -15.99 -3.04
CA PRO A 146 3.55 -17.11 -2.10
C PRO A 146 3.00 -16.65 -0.75
N VAL A 147 2.21 -17.53 -0.10
CA VAL A 147 1.82 -17.38 1.30
C VAL A 147 2.92 -18.01 2.15
N ASN A 148 3.78 -17.17 2.68
CA ASN A 148 4.96 -17.59 3.40
C ASN A 148 4.64 -17.91 4.87
N MET A 149 5.19 -19.01 5.37
CA MET A 149 5.31 -19.28 6.80
C MET A 149 6.52 -18.55 7.38
N ILE A 150 6.64 -18.50 8.68
CA ILE A 150 7.75 -17.79 9.35
C ILE A 150 9.13 -18.29 8.88
N ASP A 151 9.26 -19.59 8.70
CA ASP A 151 10.51 -20.20 8.22
C ASP A 151 10.86 -19.75 6.79
N ASP A 152 9.87 -19.63 5.91
CA ASP A 152 10.05 -19.08 4.56
C ASP A 152 10.53 -17.62 4.60
N VAL A 153 9.94 -16.82 5.50
CA VAL A 153 10.25 -15.38 5.64
C VAL A 153 11.70 -15.14 6.03
N VAL A 154 12.25 -15.99 6.93
CA VAL A 154 13.64 -15.85 7.39
C VAL A 154 14.65 -16.04 6.26
N GLY A 155 14.31 -16.85 5.25
CA GLY A 155 15.15 -17.14 4.09
C GLY A 155 14.93 -16.26 2.86
N LEU A 156 13.99 -15.31 2.89
CA LEU A 156 13.68 -14.48 1.72
C LEU A 156 14.87 -13.60 1.31
N ASP A 157 15.32 -13.74 0.06
CA ASP A 157 16.41 -12.97 -0.54
C ASP A 157 16.21 -11.47 -0.38
N GLN A 158 14.98 -10.97 -0.56
CA GLN A 158 14.62 -9.57 -0.40
C GLN A 158 14.99 -9.02 1.00
N PHE A 159 14.78 -9.81 2.07
CA PHE A 159 15.15 -9.39 3.41
C PHE A 159 16.66 -9.51 3.66
N VAL A 160 17.29 -10.51 3.08
CA VAL A 160 18.74 -10.69 3.15
C VAL A 160 19.47 -9.54 2.45
N GLU A 161 19.10 -9.23 1.21
CA GLU A 161 19.72 -8.15 0.42
C GLU A 161 19.44 -6.76 1.02
N ARG A 162 18.26 -6.56 1.61
CA ARG A 162 17.97 -5.31 2.33
C ARG A 162 18.76 -5.21 3.64
N GLY A 163 19.44 -6.25 4.10
CA GLY A 163 20.08 -6.29 5.41
C GLY A 163 19.05 -6.07 6.52
N PHE A 164 17.88 -6.70 6.39
CA PHE A 164 16.78 -6.52 7.35
C PHE A 164 17.04 -7.19 8.69
N TRP A 165 17.83 -8.26 8.69
CA TRP A 165 18.08 -9.05 9.87
C TRP A 165 19.24 -8.50 10.70
N ASP A 166 19.07 -8.44 12.00
CA ASP A 166 20.13 -8.22 12.99
C ASP A 166 20.53 -9.55 13.61
N ASP A 167 21.83 -9.76 13.79
CA ASP A 167 22.37 -10.87 14.60
C ASP A 167 22.67 -10.31 16.01
N VAL A 168 22.03 -10.89 17.01
CA VAL A 168 22.21 -10.51 18.41
C VAL A 168 22.54 -11.79 19.20
N GLU A 169 23.80 -11.94 19.60
CA GLU A 169 24.31 -13.11 20.34
C GLU A 169 24.08 -14.47 19.64
N GLY A 170 24.04 -14.47 18.29
CA GLY A 170 23.83 -15.67 17.48
C GLY A 170 22.37 -15.94 17.11
N ASP A 171 21.44 -15.16 17.65
CA ASP A 171 20.03 -15.21 17.27
C ASP A 171 19.68 -14.12 16.26
N ARG A 172 18.81 -14.47 15.32
CA ARG A 172 18.38 -13.56 14.26
C ARG A 172 17.11 -12.81 14.65
N PHE A 173 17.19 -11.47 14.66
CA PHE A 173 16.09 -10.57 14.97
C PHE A 173 15.72 -9.68 13.78
N PRO A 174 14.44 -9.23 13.66
CA PRO A 174 14.08 -8.18 12.73
C PRO A 174 14.80 -6.88 13.08
N GLY A 175 15.54 -6.34 12.14
CA GLY A 175 16.20 -5.04 12.27
C GLY A 175 15.27 -3.87 11.93
N PRO A 176 15.82 -2.65 11.79
CA PRO A 176 15.04 -1.46 11.48
C PRO A 176 14.30 -1.57 10.15
N MET A 177 12.98 -1.32 10.15
CA MET A 177 12.15 -1.33 8.94
C MET A 177 12.40 -0.11 8.04
N ILE A 178 12.92 0.98 8.58
CA ILE A 178 13.16 2.25 7.88
C ILE A 178 14.66 2.37 7.58
N LYS A 179 14.98 2.70 6.33
CA LYS A 179 16.34 3.04 5.91
C LYS A 179 16.41 4.54 5.65
N ALA A 180 16.90 5.31 6.61
CA ALA A 180 17.18 6.74 6.47
C ALA A 180 18.66 6.92 6.13
N SER A 181 18.98 7.52 4.97
CA SER A 181 20.36 7.63 4.48
C SER A 181 21.22 8.54 5.34
N ALA A 182 20.64 9.64 5.85
CA ALA A 182 21.36 10.63 6.67
C ALA A 182 21.31 10.33 8.17
N THR A 183 20.26 9.64 8.64
CA THR A 183 20.03 9.32 10.06
C THR A 183 19.65 7.85 10.22
N PRO A 184 20.59 6.92 9.94
CA PRO A 184 20.30 5.49 10.04
C PRO A 184 19.87 5.13 11.46
N LEU A 185 18.84 4.30 11.56
CA LEU A 185 18.40 3.78 12.85
C LEU A 185 19.46 2.83 13.42
N PRO A 186 19.69 2.87 14.75
CA PRO A 186 20.66 1.99 15.39
C PRO A 186 20.20 0.53 15.30
N ARG A 187 21.20 -0.36 15.24
CA ARG A 187 20.98 -1.81 15.38
C ARG A 187 20.68 -2.15 16.83
N LEU A 188 19.92 -3.23 17.03
CA LEU A 188 19.57 -3.68 18.38
C LEU A 188 20.80 -4.23 19.10
N PRO A 189 21.09 -3.75 20.33
CA PRO A 189 22.05 -4.42 21.20
C PRO A 189 21.42 -5.66 21.84
N ALA A 190 22.24 -6.51 22.44
CA ALA A 190 21.76 -7.58 23.29
C ALA A 190 20.91 -7.05 24.44
N ALA A 191 19.93 -7.84 24.87
CA ALA A 191 19.10 -7.49 26.02
C ALA A 191 19.99 -7.38 27.31
N PRO A 192 19.85 -6.31 28.09
CA PRO A 192 20.61 -6.20 29.33
C PRO A 192 20.19 -7.29 30.32
N ALA A 193 21.13 -7.74 31.13
CA ALA A 193 20.80 -8.63 32.26
C ALA A 193 19.82 -7.97 33.22
N LEU A 194 19.03 -8.79 33.92
CA LEU A 194 18.04 -8.29 34.88
C LEU A 194 18.69 -7.34 35.91
N GLY A 195 18.19 -6.11 35.95
CA GLY A 195 18.67 -5.09 36.87
C GLY A 195 19.98 -4.39 36.49
N ALA A 196 20.59 -4.70 35.35
CA ALA A 196 21.86 -4.11 34.91
C ALA A 196 21.83 -2.57 34.87
N ASP A 197 20.72 -1.99 34.46
CA ASP A 197 20.57 -0.54 34.36
C ASP A 197 20.00 0.13 35.62
N THR A 198 19.61 -0.62 36.63
CA THR A 198 18.90 -0.09 37.81
C THR A 198 19.66 1.03 38.48
N LEU A 199 20.95 0.79 38.85
CA LEU A 199 21.74 1.81 39.54
C LEU A 199 22.01 3.02 38.65
N ARG A 200 22.26 2.82 37.36
CA ARG A 200 22.47 3.90 36.38
C ARG A 200 21.24 4.81 36.33
N VAL A 201 20.06 4.22 36.12
CA VAL A 201 18.79 4.97 36.01
C VAL A 201 18.45 5.68 37.32
N LEU A 202 18.64 5.02 38.49
CA LEU A 202 18.34 5.63 39.77
C LEU A 202 19.34 6.72 40.17
N SER A 203 20.56 6.71 39.62
CA SER A 203 21.58 7.75 39.91
C SER A 203 21.47 8.95 38.94
N GLU A 204 20.66 8.86 37.89
CA GLU A 204 20.44 10.00 37.00
C GLU A 204 19.78 11.15 37.79
N PRO A 205 20.27 12.40 37.62
CA PRO A 205 19.66 13.54 38.33
C PRO A 205 18.19 13.67 37.94
N CYS A 206 17.33 13.81 38.95
CA CYS A 206 15.92 14.02 38.74
C CYS A 206 15.73 15.31 37.90
N ARG A 207 15.20 15.16 36.70
CA ARG A 207 14.90 16.32 35.84
C ARG A 207 13.79 17.14 36.49
N THR A 208 14.10 18.36 36.91
CA THR A 208 13.05 19.30 37.33
C THR A 208 12.19 19.65 36.09
N PRO A 209 10.90 19.33 36.10
CA PRO A 209 10.04 19.73 35.01
C PRO A 209 10.02 21.26 34.91
N SER A 210 10.41 21.80 33.77
CA SER A 210 10.17 23.22 33.50
C SER A 210 8.67 23.44 33.47
N ALA A 211 8.16 24.37 34.26
CA ALA A 211 6.78 24.83 34.07
C ALA A 211 6.65 25.39 32.64
N PRO A 212 5.56 25.07 31.92
CA PRO A 212 5.31 25.72 30.64
C PRO A 212 5.26 27.23 30.86
N ASP A 213 5.76 27.98 29.88
CA ASP A 213 5.68 29.43 29.90
C ASP A 213 4.19 29.83 29.96
N PRO A 214 3.73 30.54 31.01
CA PRO A 214 2.32 30.89 31.16
C PRO A 214 1.79 31.82 30.06
N VAL A 215 2.68 32.40 29.26
CA VAL A 215 2.31 33.30 28.16
C VAL A 215 2.12 32.54 26.82
N THR A 216 2.55 31.29 26.75
CA THR A 216 2.35 30.51 25.51
C THR A 216 0.91 30.01 25.44
N PRO A 217 0.08 30.50 24.51
CA PRO A 217 -1.26 29.97 24.32
C PRO A 217 -1.23 28.45 24.14
N ALA A 218 -2.27 27.75 24.58
CA ALA A 218 -2.43 26.36 24.23
C ALA A 218 -2.32 26.23 22.70
N PRO A 219 -1.51 25.30 22.17
CA PRO A 219 -1.35 25.18 20.73
C PRO A 219 -2.71 24.90 20.10
N THR A 220 -3.15 25.82 19.26
CA THR A 220 -4.32 25.66 18.41
C THR A 220 -3.94 24.96 17.10
N ASP A 221 -2.64 24.90 16.86
CA ASP A 221 -2.08 24.42 15.61
C ASP A 221 -1.98 22.88 15.62
N ARG A 222 -2.24 22.29 14.48
CA ARG A 222 -2.09 20.86 14.31
C ARG A 222 -0.60 20.46 14.36
N PRO A 223 -0.26 19.23 14.77
CA PRO A 223 1.14 18.81 14.97
C PRO A 223 2.07 19.02 13.77
N LEU A 224 1.52 18.92 12.55
CA LEU A 224 2.28 19.07 11.28
C LEU A 224 1.89 20.33 10.50
N GLU A 225 1.29 21.32 11.15
CA GLU A 225 0.98 22.58 10.48
C GLU A 225 2.26 23.25 9.96
N GLY A 226 2.22 23.71 8.70
CA GLY A 226 3.37 24.26 8.01
C GLY A 226 4.22 23.26 7.23
N VAL A 227 4.08 21.96 7.50
CA VAL A 227 4.77 20.91 6.71
C VAL A 227 4.09 20.76 5.36
N LYS A 228 4.88 20.75 4.29
CA LYS A 228 4.46 20.71 2.90
C LYS A 228 4.87 19.39 2.25
N ILE A 229 3.90 18.64 1.74
CA ILE A 229 4.11 17.31 1.17
C ILE A 229 3.65 17.28 -0.27
N LEU A 230 4.53 16.90 -1.18
CA LEU A 230 4.21 16.59 -2.57
C LEU A 230 4.00 15.09 -2.70
N ASP A 231 2.77 14.67 -3.02
CA ASP A 231 2.32 13.28 -2.94
C ASP A 231 2.09 12.68 -4.33
N PHE A 232 2.95 11.73 -4.72
CA PHE A 232 2.80 10.93 -5.93
C PHE A 232 2.25 9.53 -5.65
N MET A 233 1.82 9.25 -4.41
CA MET A 233 1.36 7.91 -4.04
C MET A 233 0.00 7.57 -4.63
N TRP A 234 -0.21 6.27 -4.89
CA TRP A 234 -1.37 5.75 -5.61
C TRP A 234 -2.06 4.63 -4.83
N VAL A 235 -3.33 4.42 -5.16
CA VAL A 235 -4.25 3.37 -4.72
C VAL A 235 -4.58 3.47 -3.24
N MET A 236 -3.95 2.71 -2.36
CA MET A 236 -4.37 2.59 -0.95
C MET A 236 -3.25 2.84 0.06
N ALA A 237 -2.22 2.00 0.07
CA ALA A 237 -1.24 1.97 1.15
C ALA A 237 -0.50 3.31 1.34
N GLY A 238 0.03 3.86 0.24
CA GLY A 238 0.70 5.16 0.25
C GLY A 238 -0.25 6.30 0.59
N PRO A 239 -1.37 6.47 -0.15
CA PRO A 239 -2.34 7.52 0.15
C PRO A 239 -2.91 7.48 1.57
N ALA A 240 -3.09 6.29 2.18
CA ALA A 240 -3.51 6.17 3.58
C ALA A 240 -2.48 6.80 4.54
N GLY A 241 -1.19 6.62 4.28
CA GLY A 241 -0.12 7.23 5.08
C GLY A 241 -0.13 8.75 4.97
N THR A 242 -0.16 9.31 3.76
CA THR A 242 -0.17 10.76 3.55
C THR A 242 -1.47 11.42 3.98
N ARG A 243 -2.60 10.70 3.98
CA ARG A 243 -3.85 11.15 4.61
C ARG A 243 -3.67 11.41 6.10
N VAL A 244 -3.05 10.49 6.85
CA VAL A 244 -2.80 10.68 8.28
C VAL A 244 -1.98 11.95 8.53
N LEU A 245 -1.01 12.24 7.66
CA LEU A 245 -0.22 13.48 7.76
C LEU A 245 -1.07 14.72 7.47
N ALA A 246 -2.01 14.66 6.52
CA ALA A 246 -2.97 15.73 6.27
C ALA A 246 -3.92 15.94 7.47
N ASP A 247 -4.43 14.87 8.08
CA ASP A 247 -5.26 14.93 9.29
C ASP A 247 -4.51 15.61 10.45
N MET A 248 -3.18 15.42 10.51
CA MET A 248 -2.30 16.08 11.49
C MET A 248 -1.94 17.53 11.13
N GLY A 249 -2.39 18.05 10.00
CA GLY A 249 -2.24 19.46 9.60
C GLY A 249 -1.22 19.74 8.51
N ALA A 250 -0.54 18.74 7.97
CA ALA A 250 0.34 18.94 6.81
C ALA A 250 -0.46 19.38 5.58
N THR A 251 0.12 20.26 4.77
CA THR A 251 -0.42 20.59 3.45
C THR A 251 0.05 19.53 2.45
N VAL A 252 -0.85 18.64 2.06
CA VAL A 252 -0.54 17.56 1.12
C VAL A 252 -1.10 17.92 -0.25
N VAL A 253 -0.21 18.08 -1.24
CA VAL A 253 -0.57 18.29 -2.65
C VAL A 253 -0.37 16.98 -3.40
N ARG A 254 -1.48 16.39 -3.85
CA ARG A 254 -1.49 15.12 -4.57
C ARG A 254 -1.53 15.35 -6.07
N ILE A 255 -0.62 14.69 -6.79
CA ILE A 255 -0.57 14.73 -8.25
C ILE A 255 -1.34 13.55 -8.84
N GLU A 256 -2.17 13.86 -9.81
CA GLU A 256 -2.88 12.90 -10.67
C GLU A 256 -2.85 13.38 -12.12
N SER A 257 -3.08 12.51 -13.07
CA SER A 257 -3.12 12.86 -14.50
C SER A 257 -4.34 12.25 -15.19
N ASN A 258 -4.97 13.00 -16.07
CA ASN A 258 -6.02 12.48 -16.95
C ASN A 258 -5.52 11.40 -17.94
N ALA A 259 -4.21 11.39 -18.22
CA ALA A 259 -3.59 10.35 -19.04
C ALA A 259 -3.51 9.01 -18.33
N ARG A 260 -3.47 9.03 -16.98
CA ARG A 260 -3.49 7.85 -16.14
C ARG A 260 -4.20 8.15 -14.83
N ILE A 261 -5.40 7.61 -14.71
CA ILE A 261 -6.29 7.81 -13.56
C ILE A 261 -5.92 6.82 -12.46
N ASP A 262 -5.99 7.26 -11.20
CA ASP A 262 -5.76 6.38 -10.06
C ASP A 262 -6.79 5.25 -10.02
N THR A 263 -6.33 4.01 -9.96
CA THR A 263 -7.15 2.81 -9.89
C THR A 263 -8.13 2.83 -8.72
N ALA A 264 -7.80 3.51 -7.61
CA ALA A 264 -8.72 3.65 -6.48
C ALA A 264 -10.05 4.32 -6.87
N ARG A 265 -10.08 5.14 -7.92
CA ARG A 265 -11.32 5.76 -8.45
C ARG A 265 -12.28 4.76 -9.08
N THR A 266 -11.79 3.59 -9.45
CA THR A 266 -12.59 2.52 -10.07
C THR A 266 -12.99 1.42 -9.11
N LEU A 267 -12.68 1.57 -7.80
CA LEU A 267 -12.93 0.56 -6.78
C LEU A 267 -14.07 0.97 -5.85
N GLN A 268 -14.86 -0.03 -5.47
CA GLN A 268 -15.99 0.10 -4.55
C GLN A 268 -15.55 0.49 -3.12
N PRO A 269 -16.50 0.97 -2.28
CA PRO A 269 -17.92 1.23 -2.57
C PRO A 269 -18.10 2.53 -3.35
N PHE A 270 -19.17 2.61 -4.16
CA PHE A 270 -19.50 3.79 -4.92
C PHE A 270 -20.69 4.53 -4.30
N LYS A 271 -20.64 5.85 -4.31
CA LYS A 271 -21.77 6.68 -3.87
C LYS A 271 -23.01 6.39 -4.72
N ASP A 272 -24.13 6.10 -4.04
CA ASP A 272 -25.43 5.78 -4.64
C ASP A 272 -25.35 4.63 -5.68
N ASN A 273 -24.44 3.67 -5.46
CA ASN A 273 -24.15 2.58 -6.39
C ASN A 273 -23.85 3.03 -7.84
N THR A 274 -23.41 4.28 -8.02
CA THR A 274 -23.11 4.84 -9.34
C THR A 274 -21.62 4.77 -9.60
N ASN A 275 -21.19 3.90 -10.51
CA ASN A 275 -19.79 3.80 -10.92
C ASN A 275 -19.38 5.03 -11.74
N SER A 276 -18.66 5.95 -11.11
CA SER A 276 -18.02 7.10 -11.76
C SER A 276 -16.69 7.41 -11.09
N LEU A 277 -15.82 8.15 -11.76
CA LEU A 277 -14.49 8.51 -11.24
C LEU A 277 -14.53 9.35 -9.95
N GLU A 278 -15.65 10.01 -9.69
CA GLU A 278 -15.84 10.88 -8.52
C GLU A 278 -16.65 10.21 -7.39
N SER A 279 -17.17 8.99 -7.62
CA SER A 279 -18.08 8.33 -6.67
C SER A 279 -17.40 7.30 -5.77
N SER A 280 -16.12 6.97 -6.00
CA SER A 280 -15.40 5.99 -5.19
C SER A 280 -15.16 6.50 -3.76
N ALA A 281 -15.79 5.84 -2.79
CA ALA A 281 -15.54 6.11 -1.37
C ALA A 281 -14.13 5.66 -0.94
N LEU A 282 -13.55 4.66 -1.61
CA LEU A 282 -12.17 4.28 -1.39
C LEU A 282 -11.22 5.44 -1.72
N PHE A 283 -11.34 6.01 -2.92
CA PHE A 283 -10.52 7.16 -3.32
C PHE A 283 -10.71 8.34 -2.36
N SER A 284 -11.96 8.68 -2.05
CA SER A 284 -12.30 9.80 -1.18
C SER A 284 -11.74 9.61 0.24
N ASN A 285 -11.83 8.39 0.78
CA ASN A 285 -11.29 8.07 2.10
C ASN A 285 -9.76 8.16 2.14
N MET A 286 -9.06 7.59 1.16
CA MET A 286 -7.59 7.57 1.12
C MET A 286 -6.99 8.96 0.84
N ASN A 287 -7.77 9.89 0.31
CA ASN A 287 -7.30 11.22 -0.07
C ASN A 287 -8.01 12.37 0.65
N ALA A 288 -8.74 12.08 1.72
CA ALA A 288 -9.38 13.11 2.53
C ALA A 288 -8.34 14.13 3.05
N GLY A 289 -8.68 15.42 3.02
CA GLY A 289 -7.83 16.50 3.52
C GLY A 289 -6.65 16.90 2.60
N LYS A 290 -6.48 16.24 1.45
CA LYS A 290 -5.44 16.59 0.47
C LYS A 290 -5.94 17.57 -0.57
N LEU A 291 -5.02 18.33 -1.17
CA LEU A 291 -5.24 19.18 -2.34
C LEU A 291 -4.90 18.38 -3.60
N GLY A 292 -5.82 18.27 -4.54
CA GLY A 292 -5.61 17.57 -5.81
C GLY A 292 -5.13 18.50 -6.92
N VAL A 293 -4.11 18.11 -7.66
CA VAL A 293 -3.62 18.83 -8.85
C VAL A 293 -3.49 17.86 -10.00
N THR A 294 -4.06 18.22 -11.16
CA THR A 294 -3.96 17.41 -12.37
C THR A 294 -2.78 17.86 -13.22
N ILE A 295 -1.71 17.07 -13.26
CA ILE A 295 -0.49 17.36 -14.00
C ILE A 295 -0.04 16.11 -14.75
N ASN A 296 0.32 16.25 -16.02
CA ASN A 296 0.94 15.18 -16.79
C ASN A 296 2.48 15.29 -16.71
N PRO A 297 3.17 14.39 -16.01
CA PRO A 297 4.63 14.44 -15.85
C PRO A 297 5.40 14.12 -17.15
N THR A 298 4.71 13.67 -18.19
CA THR A 298 5.36 13.35 -19.48
C THR A 298 5.47 14.56 -20.41
N THR A 299 4.89 15.70 -20.04
CA THR A 299 5.01 16.94 -20.82
C THR A 299 6.02 17.89 -20.18
N PRO A 300 6.75 18.67 -20.98
CA PRO A 300 7.70 19.66 -20.47
C PRO A 300 7.06 20.67 -19.50
N GLU A 301 5.87 21.16 -19.84
CA GLU A 301 5.11 22.11 -19.02
C GLU A 301 4.69 21.48 -17.68
N GLY A 302 4.22 20.24 -17.72
CA GLY A 302 3.84 19.49 -16.52
C GLY A 302 5.07 19.24 -15.63
N MET A 303 6.20 18.89 -16.20
CA MET A 303 7.44 18.69 -15.46
C MET A 303 7.93 20.00 -14.83
N ALA A 304 7.85 21.12 -15.52
CA ALA A 304 8.23 22.41 -14.94
C ALA A 304 7.41 22.75 -13.68
N VAL A 305 6.12 22.49 -13.70
CA VAL A 305 5.25 22.69 -12.52
C VAL A 305 5.62 21.71 -11.40
N ILE A 306 5.93 20.45 -11.73
CA ILE A 306 6.40 19.47 -10.74
C ILE A 306 7.70 19.92 -10.07
N GLU A 307 8.65 20.44 -10.83
CA GLU A 307 9.90 20.99 -10.27
C GLU A 307 9.64 22.17 -9.32
N ASP A 308 8.70 23.06 -9.63
CA ASP A 308 8.32 24.14 -8.73
C ASP A 308 7.66 23.61 -7.44
N LEU A 309 6.83 22.56 -7.55
CA LEU A 309 6.25 21.89 -6.40
C LEU A 309 7.32 21.15 -5.56
N ILE A 310 8.35 20.58 -6.16
CA ILE A 310 9.49 19.99 -5.44
C ILE A 310 10.27 21.08 -4.66
N ARG A 311 10.47 22.26 -5.24
CA ARG A 311 11.10 23.40 -4.52
C ARG A 311 10.25 23.89 -3.35
N TRP A 312 8.93 23.79 -3.47
CA TRP A 312 7.98 24.17 -2.44
C TRP A 312 7.89 23.14 -1.29
N ALA A 313 8.12 21.85 -1.57
CA ALA A 313 7.85 20.75 -0.65
C ALA A 313 8.98 20.56 0.38
N ASP A 314 8.62 20.19 1.62
CA ASP A 314 9.55 19.66 2.63
C ASP A 314 9.74 18.16 2.44
N VAL A 315 8.67 17.46 1.97
CA VAL A 315 8.64 16.01 1.80
C VAL A 315 8.07 15.69 0.42
N VAL A 316 8.69 14.75 -0.28
CA VAL A 316 8.16 14.13 -1.49
C VAL A 316 7.89 12.67 -1.18
N THR A 317 6.67 12.20 -1.50
CA THR A 317 6.28 10.81 -1.26
C THR A 317 5.91 10.13 -2.57
N GLU A 318 6.34 8.88 -2.72
CA GLU A 318 6.06 8.08 -3.92
C GLU A 318 5.90 6.60 -3.57
N SER A 319 5.20 5.85 -4.42
CA SER A 319 4.98 4.40 -4.30
C SER A 319 5.14 3.68 -5.65
N TYR A 320 5.93 4.25 -6.53
CA TYR A 320 6.24 3.67 -7.84
C TYR A 320 7.40 2.67 -7.76
N SER A 321 7.61 1.94 -8.85
CA SER A 321 8.85 1.19 -8.97
C SER A 321 10.05 2.14 -9.14
N PRO A 322 11.24 1.79 -8.63
CA PRO A 322 12.45 2.63 -8.77
C PRO A 322 12.73 3.03 -10.21
N LYS A 323 12.49 2.11 -11.17
CA LYS A 323 12.65 2.37 -12.60
C LYS A 323 11.68 3.43 -13.12
N ALA A 324 10.44 3.48 -12.61
CA ALA A 324 9.45 4.45 -13.07
C ALA A 324 9.81 5.88 -12.66
N MET A 325 10.20 6.09 -11.40
CA MET A 325 10.64 7.40 -10.92
C MET A 325 11.90 7.87 -11.64
N ALA A 326 12.87 6.97 -11.87
CA ALA A 326 14.06 7.29 -12.66
C ALA A 326 13.74 7.68 -14.11
N ASN A 327 12.78 7.00 -14.75
CA ASN A 327 12.36 7.34 -16.12
C ASN A 327 11.71 8.73 -16.22
N PHE A 328 11.06 9.20 -15.15
CA PHE A 328 10.55 10.58 -15.08
C PHE A 328 11.61 11.59 -14.69
N GLY A 329 12.83 11.17 -14.29
CA GLY A 329 13.83 12.05 -13.70
C GLY A 329 13.44 12.56 -12.32
N LEU A 330 12.61 11.80 -11.60
CA LEU A 330 12.07 12.12 -10.28
C LEU A 330 12.55 11.12 -9.20
N ASP A 331 13.64 10.41 -9.45
CA ASP A 331 14.34 9.64 -8.41
C ASP A 331 14.96 10.58 -7.36
N TYR A 332 15.30 10.03 -6.19
CA TYR A 332 15.83 10.83 -5.07
C TYR A 332 17.02 11.72 -5.45
N GLU A 333 17.96 11.19 -6.24
CA GLU A 333 19.16 11.97 -6.63
C GLU A 333 18.81 13.13 -7.56
N SER A 334 17.78 12.98 -8.39
CA SER A 334 17.27 14.05 -9.27
C SER A 334 16.46 15.08 -8.47
N VAL A 335 15.57 14.65 -7.61
CA VAL A 335 14.76 15.51 -6.73
C VAL A 335 15.66 16.31 -5.78
N ARG A 336 16.68 15.69 -5.20
CA ARG A 336 17.66 16.35 -4.32
C ARG A 336 18.45 17.45 -5.00
N LYS A 337 18.69 17.37 -6.32
CA LYS A 337 19.34 18.47 -7.07
C LYS A 337 18.46 19.72 -7.16
N ILE A 338 17.13 19.54 -7.17
CA ILE A 338 16.15 20.64 -7.21
C ILE A 338 15.93 21.19 -5.81
N ASN A 339 15.81 20.32 -4.80
CA ASN A 339 15.63 20.68 -3.39
C ASN A 339 16.57 19.85 -2.50
N PRO A 340 17.74 20.37 -2.13
CA PRO A 340 18.74 19.63 -1.33
C PRO A 340 18.29 19.25 0.08
N SER A 341 17.26 19.90 0.61
CA SER A 341 16.72 19.66 1.96
C SER A 341 15.53 18.70 2.00
N VAL A 342 15.08 18.20 0.85
CA VAL A 342 13.89 17.36 0.75
C VAL A 342 14.07 16.03 1.46
N ILE A 343 13.01 15.56 2.11
CA ILE A 343 12.85 14.18 2.57
C ILE A 343 12.07 13.42 1.50
N MET A 344 12.54 12.25 1.06
CA MET A 344 11.85 11.42 0.08
C MET A 344 11.81 9.95 0.55
#